data_45bca99bd64678329f016da4e7f6c316
#
_entry.id   45bca99bd64678329f016da4e7f6c316
#
_cell.length_a   1.000
_cell.length_b   1.000
_cell.length_c   1.000
_cell.angle_alpha   90.00
_cell.angle_beta   90.00
_cell.angle_gamma   90.00
#
_symmetry.space_group_name_H-M   'P 1'
#
loop_
_entity.id
_entity.type
_entity.pdbx_description
1 polymer ?
#
loop_
_entity_poly.entity_id
_entity_poly.type
_entity_poly.pdbx_seq_one_letter_code
_entity_poly.pdbx_strand_id
1 'polypeptide(L)'
;MDNARNATNSAIKKVISPKTALAVRLRSASARGRWYACGVFRITLGKAGRLIVFDIPGFQPIEVEHLLLDYNGTIAKDGIMPESVRSLIARLSEKLQVTVLTADTHGTVRAQCEGLDVHVETFPRAGAAQCKRDYAQDLQGGAACLGNGFNDILMFDECALSIAVMDAEGACAKLIPHADILVRSMEEGLEMLLVPDRVRATLRS
;
A
#
# COMPACT_ATOMS: atom_id res chain seq x y z
N MET A 1 46.16 5.48 8.34
CA MET A 1 45.02 5.14 9.26
C MET A 1 43.67 5.58 8.69
N ASP A 2 43.41 5.40 7.39
CA ASP A 2 42.17 5.91 6.72
C ASP A 2 41.37 4.86 5.93
N ASN A 3 41.60 3.56 6.20
CA ASN A 3 40.88 2.50 5.44
C ASN A 3 39.73 1.80 6.20
N ALA A 4 39.47 2.21 7.46
CA ALA A 4 38.42 1.57 8.25
C ALA A 4 37.05 2.31 8.23
N ARG A 5 37.03 3.57 7.79
CA ARG A 5 35.77 4.38 7.75
C ARG A 5 34.95 4.22 6.49
N ASN A 6 35.50 3.68 5.41
CA ASN A 6 34.78 3.48 4.14
C ASN A 6 34.04 2.14 4.04
N ALA A 7 34.35 1.16 4.90
CA ALA A 7 33.69 -0.15 4.87
C ALA A 7 32.34 -0.19 5.58
N THR A 8 32.13 0.67 6.58
CA THR A 8 30.89 0.73 7.35
C THR A 8 29.74 1.43 6.62
N ASN A 9 30.05 2.37 5.71
CA ASN A 9 29.02 3.08 4.95
C ASN A 9 28.44 2.28 3.77
N SER A 10 29.11 1.20 3.34
CA SER A 10 28.62 0.33 2.25
C SER A 10 27.65 -0.77 2.74
N ALA A 11 27.75 -1.18 4.00
CA ALA A 11 26.95 -2.27 4.55
C ALA A 11 25.53 -1.80 4.98
N ILE A 12 25.38 -0.52 5.36
CA ILE A 12 24.09 0.02 5.83
C ILE A 12 23.14 0.32 4.66
N LYS A 13 23.66 0.49 3.43
CA LYS A 13 22.84 0.73 2.22
C LYS A 13 22.07 -0.49 1.71
N LYS A 14 22.25 -1.67 2.31
CA LYS A 14 21.69 -2.93 1.79
C LYS A 14 20.44 -3.45 2.52
N VAL A 15 19.95 -2.75 3.54
CA VAL A 15 18.83 -3.22 4.38
C VAL A 15 17.52 -2.47 4.11
N ILE A 16 17.56 -1.38 3.36
CA ILE A 16 16.34 -0.65 3.00
C ILE A 16 16.05 -0.89 1.53
N SER A 17 14.84 -1.37 1.26
CA SER A 17 14.29 -1.58 -0.07
C SER A 17 14.61 -0.42 -1.02
N PRO A 18 14.92 -0.68 -2.32
CA PRO A 18 15.20 0.37 -3.31
C PRO A 18 14.07 1.39 -3.53
N LYS A 19 12.96 1.27 -2.82
CA LYS A 19 11.77 2.11 -2.93
C LYS A 19 12.00 3.60 -2.63
N THR A 20 12.98 3.94 -1.80
CA THR A 20 13.27 5.33 -1.40
C THR A 20 14.14 6.13 -2.38
N ALA A 21 14.68 5.51 -3.42
CA ALA A 21 15.60 6.17 -4.36
C ALA A 21 14.93 6.64 -5.67
N LEU A 22 13.61 6.53 -5.84
CA LEU A 22 12.96 6.74 -7.15
C LEU A 22 11.95 7.90 -7.19
N ALA A 23 12.10 8.93 -6.39
CA ALA A 23 11.17 10.07 -6.39
C ALA A 23 11.50 11.20 -7.37
N VAL A 24 12.43 11.04 -8.32
CA VAL A 24 12.58 12.00 -9.44
C VAL A 24 12.94 11.26 -10.73
N ARG A 25 11.96 10.77 -11.45
CA ARG A 25 12.07 10.47 -12.88
C ARG A 25 11.14 11.38 -13.68
N LEU A 26 11.73 12.41 -14.26
CA LEU A 26 11.14 13.13 -15.38
C LEU A 26 10.87 12.13 -16.51
N ARG A 27 9.61 11.90 -16.85
CA ARG A 27 9.20 11.03 -17.96
C ARG A 27 9.41 11.75 -19.29
N SER A 28 10.37 11.28 -20.08
CA SER A 28 10.37 11.51 -21.52
C SER A 28 9.38 10.51 -22.14
N ALA A 29 8.43 11.01 -22.92
CA ALA A 29 7.48 10.21 -23.67
C ALA A 29 8.21 9.34 -24.71
N SER A 30 8.01 8.03 -24.66
CA SER A 30 8.29 7.12 -25.76
C SER A 30 7.06 6.29 -26.06
N ALA A 31 6.52 6.55 -27.25
CA ALA A 31 5.39 5.85 -27.80
C ALA A 31 5.79 4.43 -28.20
N ARG A 32 5.10 3.43 -27.68
CA ARG A 32 4.71 2.19 -28.43
C ARG A 32 3.60 1.48 -27.67
N GLY A 33 2.40 1.55 -28.24
CA GLY A 33 1.18 1.02 -27.66
C GLY A 33 1.11 -0.51 -27.68
N ARG A 34 0.54 -1.02 -26.60
CA ARG A 34 -0.28 -2.23 -26.64
C ARG A 34 -1.36 -2.05 -25.56
N TRP A 35 -2.57 -1.73 -26.01
CA TRP A 35 -3.73 -1.54 -25.17
C TRP A 35 -4.27 -2.91 -24.77
N TYR A 36 -4.22 -3.24 -23.49
CA TYR A 36 -5.14 -4.20 -22.91
C TYR A 36 -6.31 -3.40 -22.35
N ALA A 37 -7.49 -3.58 -22.92
CA ALA A 37 -8.69 -2.90 -22.51
C ALA A 37 -9.14 -3.41 -21.13
N CYS A 38 -8.68 -2.78 -20.08
CA CYS A 38 -9.35 -2.75 -18.79
C CYS A 38 -10.01 -1.37 -18.67
N GLY A 39 -11.34 -1.37 -18.45
CA GLY A 39 -12.22 -0.25 -18.76
C GLY A 39 -11.92 1.05 -18.03
N VAL A 40 -12.22 2.11 -18.75
CA VAL A 40 -12.53 3.48 -18.34
C VAL A 40 -11.74 4.04 -17.16
N PHE A 41 -10.64 4.70 -17.47
CA PHE A 41 -9.91 5.59 -16.58
C PHE A 41 -10.83 6.76 -16.14
N ARG A 42 -11.28 6.71 -14.90
CA ARG A 42 -11.85 7.86 -14.21
C ARG A 42 -10.77 8.47 -13.36
N ILE A 43 -10.10 9.53 -13.85
CA ILE A 43 -9.25 10.38 -13.00
C ILE A 43 -10.16 10.98 -11.94
N THR A 44 -10.13 10.43 -10.75
CA THR A 44 -10.76 11.07 -9.59
C THR A 44 -9.78 12.13 -9.11
N LEU A 45 -10.08 13.39 -9.43
CA LEU A 45 -9.40 14.54 -8.81
C LEU A 45 -9.62 14.43 -7.30
N GLY A 46 -8.55 14.12 -6.55
CA GLY A 46 -8.59 13.99 -5.10
C GLY A 46 -9.08 15.30 -4.47
N LYS A 47 -9.85 15.18 -3.38
CA LYS A 47 -10.18 16.32 -2.54
C LYS A 47 -8.87 16.90 -2.02
N ALA A 48 -8.58 18.17 -2.32
CA ALA A 48 -7.37 18.85 -1.87
C ALA A 48 -7.25 18.76 -0.34
N GLY A 49 -6.09 18.29 0.14
CA GLY A 49 -5.76 18.27 1.57
C GLY A 49 -5.69 16.91 2.25
N ARG A 50 -5.80 15.80 1.52
CA ARG A 50 -5.66 14.45 2.10
C ARG A 50 -4.20 14.02 2.00
N LEU A 51 -3.47 14.09 3.12
CA LEU A 51 -2.05 13.74 3.20
C LEU A 51 -1.70 13.34 4.64
N ILE A 52 -0.98 12.24 4.79
CA ILE A 52 -0.28 11.86 6.02
C ILE A 52 1.22 11.84 5.73
N VAL A 53 2.01 12.48 6.60
CA VAL A 53 3.47 12.50 6.49
C VAL A 53 4.07 11.73 7.66
N PHE A 54 4.94 10.77 7.35
CA PHE A 54 5.73 10.03 8.32
C PHE A 54 7.17 10.55 8.27
N ASP A 55 7.51 11.41 9.23
CA ASP A 55 8.87 11.94 9.40
C ASP A 55 9.70 10.97 10.23
N ILE A 56 10.54 10.17 9.55
CA ILE A 56 11.35 9.12 10.16
C ILE A 56 12.78 9.61 10.28
N PRO A 57 13.36 9.72 11.51
CA PRO A 57 14.71 10.19 11.71
C PRO A 57 15.75 9.40 10.89
N GLY A 58 16.54 10.12 10.11
CA GLY A 58 17.56 9.52 9.24
C GLY A 58 17.09 9.11 7.84
N PHE A 59 15.82 9.28 7.52
CA PHE A 59 15.24 8.98 6.21
C PHE A 59 14.54 10.21 5.62
N GLN A 60 14.25 10.16 4.33
CA GLN A 60 13.34 11.12 3.70
C GLN A 60 11.92 10.88 4.25
N PRO A 61 11.14 11.94 4.51
CA PRO A 61 9.75 11.78 4.92
C PRO A 61 8.98 10.94 3.92
N ILE A 62 8.11 10.05 4.42
CA ILE A 62 7.19 9.28 3.60
C ILE A 62 5.88 10.06 3.55
N GLU A 63 5.53 10.56 2.38
CA GLU A 63 4.27 11.26 2.11
C GLU A 63 3.26 10.27 1.53
N VAL A 64 2.07 10.20 2.13
CA VAL A 64 1.01 9.28 1.74
C VAL A 64 -0.27 10.05 1.47
N GLU A 65 -0.75 9.99 0.24
CA GLU A 65 -2.02 10.54 -0.21
C GLU A 65 -3.05 9.45 -0.47
N HIS A 66 -2.58 8.24 -0.85
CA HIS A 66 -3.41 7.10 -1.22
C HIS A 66 -3.21 5.94 -0.25
N LEU A 67 -4.31 5.25 0.07
CA LEU A 67 -4.30 4.00 0.83
C LEU A 67 -4.91 2.89 -0.02
N LEU A 68 -4.11 1.89 -0.36
CA LEU A 68 -4.50 0.73 -1.14
C LEU A 68 -4.70 -0.46 -0.20
N LEU A 69 -5.90 -1.03 -0.21
CA LEU A 69 -6.28 -2.12 0.67
C LEU A 69 -6.64 -3.36 -0.15
N ASP A 70 -5.94 -4.48 0.07
CA ASP A 70 -6.46 -5.77 -0.36
C ASP A 70 -7.72 -6.12 0.44
N TYR A 71 -8.60 -6.96 -0.11
CA TYR A 71 -9.88 -7.29 0.51
C TYR A 71 -9.85 -8.61 1.27
N ASN A 72 -9.74 -9.75 0.54
CA ASN A 72 -9.87 -11.07 1.14
C ASN A 72 -8.64 -11.45 1.96
N GLY A 73 -8.83 -11.84 3.22
CA GLY A 73 -7.76 -12.15 4.16
C GLY A 73 -7.02 -10.92 4.70
N THR A 74 -7.44 -9.72 4.26
CA THR A 74 -6.87 -8.44 4.71
C THR A 74 -7.94 -7.63 5.44
N ILE A 75 -8.82 -6.88 4.73
CA ILE A 75 -9.89 -6.10 5.38
C ILE A 75 -11.18 -6.90 5.61
N ALA A 76 -11.29 -8.07 5.01
CA ALA A 76 -12.40 -8.97 5.19
C ALA A 76 -11.90 -10.41 5.46
N LYS A 77 -12.52 -11.05 6.42
CA LYS A 77 -12.35 -12.47 6.74
C LYS A 77 -13.56 -13.24 6.21
N ASP A 78 -13.32 -14.28 5.42
CA ASP A 78 -14.40 -15.06 4.78
C ASP A 78 -15.40 -14.16 4.03
N GLY A 79 -14.93 -13.06 3.43
CA GLY A 79 -15.74 -12.09 2.70
C GLY A 79 -16.54 -11.11 3.56
N ILE A 80 -16.36 -11.10 4.89
CA ILE A 80 -17.05 -10.22 5.84
C ILE A 80 -16.05 -9.24 6.46
N MET A 81 -16.32 -7.94 6.31
CA MET A 81 -15.52 -6.88 6.93
C MET A 81 -15.97 -6.65 8.39
N PRO A 82 -15.08 -6.79 9.39
CA PRO A 82 -15.42 -6.47 10.77
C PRO A 82 -15.79 -4.99 10.95
N GLU A 83 -16.70 -4.67 11.86
CA GLU A 83 -17.11 -3.29 12.11
C GLU A 83 -15.96 -2.42 12.66
N SER A 84 -15.03 -3.02 13.41
CA SER A 84 -13.81 -2.36 13.86
C SER A 84 -12.97 -1.86 12.68
N VAL A 85 -12.73 -2.73 11.69
CA VAL A 85 -12.00 -2.39 10.46
C VAL A 85 -12.75 -1.33 9.65
N ARG A 86 -14.08 -1.48 9.51
CA ARG A 86 -14.93 -0.52 8.82
C ARG A 86 -14.82 0.89 9.42
N SER A 87 -14.88 1.01 10.76
CA SER A 87 -14.76 2.27 11.47
C SER A 87 -13.37 2.92 11.26
N LEU A 88 -12.31 2.13 11.24
CA LEU A 88 -10.95 2.63 11.00
C LEU A 88 -10.76 3.11 9.55
N ILE A 89 -11.32 2.39 8.58
CA ILE A 89 -11.31 2.79 7.16
C ILE A 89 -12.08 4.11 6.99
N ALA A 90 -13.25 4.28 7.63
CA ALA A 90 -14.01 5.53 7.59
C ALA A 90 -13.18 6.72 8.09
N ARG A 91 -12.45 6.56 9.20
CA ARG A 91 -11.56 7.60 9.74
C ARG A 91 -10.37 7.91 8.84
N LEU A 92 -9.81 6.89 8.18
CA LEU A 92 -8.70 7.05 7.23
C LEU A 92 -9.17 7.72 5.94
N SER A 93 -10.38 7.44 5.48
CA SER A 93 -10.93 8.07 4.28
C SER A 93 -11.16 9.57 4.41
N GLU A 94 -11.18 10.12 5.63
CA GLU A 94 -11.16 11.55 5.88
C GLU A 94 -9.78 12.17 5.57
N LYS A 95 -8.70 11.38 5.68
CA LYS A 95 -7.29 11.82 5.62
C LYS A 95 -6.55 11.36 4.36
N LEU A 96 -7.01 10.31 3.71
CA LEU A 96 -6.39 9.67 2.55
C LEU A 96 -7.45 9.34 1.49
N GLN A 97 -7.03 9.17 0.26
CA GLN A 97 -7.84 8.55 -0.79
C GLN A 97 -7.75 7.04 -0.63
N VAL A 98 -8.82 6.40 -0.18
CA VAL A 98 -8.83 4.96 0.09
C VAL A 98 -9.38 4.20 -1.11
N THR A 99 -8.64 3.19 -1.58
CA THR A 99 -9.07 2.28 -2.62
C THR A 99 -8.95 0.84 -2.15
N VAL A 100 -10.02 0.08 -2.29
CA VAL A 100 -10.05 -1.37 -2.08
C VAL A 100 -9.79 -2.06 -3.41
N LEU A 101 -8.74 -2.89 -3.48
CA LEU A 101 -8.27 -3.59 -4.67
C LEU A 101 -8.51 -5.09 -4.52
N THR A 102 -9.41 -5.68 -5.30
CA THR A 102 -9.79 -7.08 -5.09
C THR A 102 -10.14 -7.82 -6.37
N ALA A 103 -9.92 -9.15 -6.35
CA ALA A 103 -10.52 -10.05 -7.34
C ALA A 103 -11.98 -10.43 -6.99
N ASP A 104 -12.54 -9.87 -5.92
CA ASP A 104 -13.90 -10.06 -5.41
C ASP A 104 -14.38 -11.52 -5.47
N THR A 105 -13.61 -12.40 -4.87
CA THR A 105 -13.83 -13.85 -4.89
C THR A 105 -15.22 -14.26 -4.37
N HIS A 106 -15.77 -13.47 -3.43
CA HIS A 106 -17.04 -13.73 -2.76
C HIS A 106 -18.21 -12.89 -3.32
N GLY A 107 -17.95 -11.90 -4.20
CA GLY A 107 -18.99 -11.02 -4.74
C GLY A 107 -19.60 -10.06 -3.72
N THR A 108 -18.95 -9.83 -2.57
CA THR A 108 -19.52 -9.10 -1.44
C THR A 108 -18.92 -7.71 -1.23
N VAL A 109 -17.79 -7.41 -1.85
CA VAL A 109 -17.00 -6.20 -1.56
C VAL A 109 -17.80 -4.90 -1.64
N ARG A 110 -18.63 -4.73 -2.67
CA ARG A 110 -19.40 -3.49 -2.86
C ARG A 110 -20.43 -3.29 -1.76
N ALA A 111 -21.13 -4.35 -1.34
CA ALA A 111 -22.09 -4.30 -0.24
C ALA A 111 -21.40 -4.02 1.10
N GLN A 112 -20.22 -4.64 1.32
CA GLN A 112 -19.45 -4.42 2.54
C GLN A 112 -18.83 -3.01 2.62
N CYS A 113 -18.58 -2.35 1.48
CA CYS A 113 -18.06 -0.98 1.41
C CYS A 113 -19.16 0.09 1.30
N GLU A 114 -20.44 -0.28 1.29
CA GLU A 114 -21.54 0.67 1.18
C GLU A 114 -21.52 1.69 2.32
N GLY A 115 -21.64 2.99 1.99
CA GLY A 115 -21.59 4.09 2.95
C GLY A 115 -20.19 4.52 3.40
N LEU A 116 -19.12 3.85 2.95
CA LEU A 116 -17.75 4.34 3.12
C LEU A 116 -17.32 5.25 1.96
N ASP A 117 -16.54 6.30 2.24
CA ASP A 117 -15.92 7.15 1.20
C ASP A 117 -14.65 6.45 0.65
N VAL A 118 -14.84 5.32 -0.02
CA VAL A 118 -13.79 4.51 -0.61
C VAL A 118 -14.08 4.21 -2.07
N HIS A 119 -13.04 4.09 -2.88
CA HIS A 119 -13.14 3.52 -4.23
C HIS A 119 -12.99 2.00 -4.16
N VAL A 120 -13.79 1.26 -4.93
CA VAL A 120 -13.67 -0.20 -5.05
C VAL A 120 -13.32 -0.55 -6.49
N GLU A 121 -12.12 -1.07 -6.68
CA GLU A 121 -11.62 -1.56 -7.96
C GLU A 121 -11.59 -3.09 -7.96
N THR A 122 -12.24 -3.69 -8.94
CA THR A 122 -12.34 -5.15 -9.07
C THR A 122 -11.62 -5.65 -10.30
N PHE A 123 -10.81 -6.70 -10.16
CA PHE A 123 -10.02 -7.29 -11.24
C PHE A 123 -10.42 -8.76 -11.48
N PRO A 124 -10.18 -9.30 -12.70
CA PRO A 124 -10.21 -10.73 -12.92
C PRO A 124 -9.16 -11.44 -12.02
N ARG A 125 -9.48 -12.65 -11.53
CA ARG A 125 -8.52 -13.45 -10.75
C ARG A 125 -7.20 -13.68 -11.49
N ALA A 126 -7.28 -13.98 -12.78
CA ALA A 126 -6.10 -14.09 -13.63
C ALA A 126 -5.50 -12.70 -13.83
N GLY A 127 -4.26 -12.51 -13.36
CA GLY A 127 -3.55 -11.24 -13.48
C GLY A 127 -3.82 -10.21 -12.39
N ALA A 128 -4.52 -10.56 -11.30
CA ALA A 128 -4.83 -9.63 -10.21
C ALA A 128 -3.57 -8.94 -9.63
N ALA A 129 -2.45 -9.67 -9.47
CA ALA A 129 -1.20 -9.10 -9.01
C ALA A 129 -0.69 -7.98 -9.93
N GLN A 130 -0.78 -8.20 -11.26
CA GLN A 130 -0.38 -7.22 -12.25
C GLN A 130 -1.31 -6.00 -12.24
N CYS A 131 -2.63 -6.23 -12.14
CA CYS A 131 -3.61 -5.14 -12.07
C CYS A 131 -3.40 -4.26 -10.83
N LYS A 132 -3.13 -4.87 -9.66
CA LYS A 132 -2.80 -4.14 -8.43
C LYS A 132 -1.54 -3.28 -8.58
N ARG A 133 -0.50 -3.84 -9.20
CA ARG A 133 0.73 -3.09 -9.50
C ARG A 133 0.46 -1.91 -10.43
N ASP A 134 -0.19 -2.16 -11.55
CA ASP A 134 -0.45 -1.14 -12.56
C ASP A 134 -1.30 -0.01 -11.96
N TYR A 135 -2.29 -0.36 -11.12
CA TYR A 135 -3.06 0.64 -10.37
C TYR A 135 -2.17 1.51 -9.47
N ALA A 136 -1.27 0.88 -8.70
CA ALA A 136 -0.36 1.62 -7.82
C ALA A 136 0.62 2.51 -8.59
N GLN A 137 1.13 2.04 -9.75
CA GLN A 137 2.04 2.80 -10.61
C GLN A 137 1.39 4.03 -11.25
N ASP A 138 0.09 3.97 -11.54
CA ASP A 138 -0.63 5.05 -12.20
C ASP A 138 -1.08 6.17 -11.24
N LEU A 139 -0.95 5.97 -9.93
CA LEU A 139 -1.27 7.00 -8.94
C LEU A 139 -0.32 8.20 -9.03
N GLN A 140 -0.88 9.37 -8.79
CA GLN A 140 -0.09 10.59 -8.57
C GLN A 140 -0.02 10.84 -7.07
N GLY A 141 1.20 10.96 -6.51
CA GLY A 141 1.44 11.04 -5.08
C GLY A 141 1.87 9.73 -4.45
N GLY A 142 2.19 9.75 -3.16
CA GLY A 142 2.63 8.59 -2.43
C GLY A 142 1.47 7.68 -2.00
N ALA A 143 1.70 6.38 -2.04
CA ALA A 143 0.73 5.39 -1.59
C ALA A 143 1.26 4.56 -0.42
N ALA A 144 0.39 4.27 0.56
CA ALA A 144 0.56 3.15 1.47
C ALA A 144 -0.31 1.98 1.02
N CYS A 145 0.12 0.75 1.28
CA CYS A 145 -0.69 -0.42 0.98
C CYS A 145 -0.69 -1.43 2.13
N LEU A 146 -1.81 -2.15 2.26
CA LEU A 146 -1.97 -3.27 3.18
C LEU A 146 -2.45 -4.51 2.41
N GLY A 147 -1.86 -5.67 2.73
CA GLY A 147 -2.20 -6.93 2.09
C GLY A 147 -1.63 -8.12 2.85
N ASN A 148 -2.07 -9.34 2.49
CA ASN A 148 -1.59 -10.59 3.09
C ASN A 148 -1.14 -11.63 2.06
N GLY A 149 -1.46 -11.43 0.78
CA GLY A 149 -1.37 -12.45 -0.26
C GLY A 149 -0.13 -12.38 -1.14
N PHE A 150 0.12 -13.46 -1.87
CA PHE A 150 1.15 -13.49 -2.92
C PHE A 150 0.89 -12.45 -4.04
N ASN A 151 -0.38 -12.18 -4.32
CA ASN A 151 -0.82 -11.23 -5.33
C ASN A 151 -0.62 -9.77 -4.94
N ASP A 152 -0.18 -9.48 -3.68
CA ASP A 152 0.10 -8.14 -3.21
C ASP A 152 1.58 -7.74 -3.39
N ILE A 153 2.47 -8.70 -3.68
CA ILE A 153 3.91 -8.46 -3.78
C ILE A 153 4.23 -7.32 -4.74
N LEU A 154 3.66 -7.35 -5.95
CA LEU A 154 3.96 -6.35 -6.97
C LEU A 154 3.44 -4.96 -6.59
N MET A 155 2.29 -4.88 -5.90
CA MET A 155 1.75 -3.63 -5.36
C MET A 155 2.65 -3.09 -4.23
N PHE A 156 3.12 -3.98 -3.35
CA PHE A 156 4.03 -3.61 -2.26
C PHE A 156 5.32 -2.97 -2.78
N ASP A 157 5.86 -3.47 -3.89
CA ASP A 157 7.07 -2.94 -4.51
C ASP A 157 6.91 -1.52 -5.09
N GLU A 158 5.69 -1.10 -5.40
CA GLU A 158 5.38 0.22 -5.98
C GLU A 158 4.99 1.26 -4.91
N CYS A 159 4.53 0.83 -3.73
CA CYS A 159 4.06 1.74 -2.68
C CYS A 159 5.21 2.32 -1.85
N ALA A 160 5.01 3.55 -1.35
CA ALA A 160 5.97 4.24 -0.48
C ALA A 160 6.05 3.63 0.93
N LEU A 161 4.93 3.04 1.40
CA LEU A 161 4.84 2.32 2.67
C LEU A 161 3.99 1.06 2.47
N SER A 162 4.56 -0.10 2.80
CA SER A 162 3.89 -1.39 2.66
C SER A 162 3.78 -2.13 3.99
N ILE A 163 2.56 -2.55 4.34
CA ILE A 163 2.25 -3.19 5.62
C ILE A 163 1.67 -4.58 5.34
N ALA A 164 2.41 -5.63 5.70
CA ALA A 164 1.91 -7.00 5.62
C ALA A 164 1.05 -7.31 6.85
N VAL A 165 -0.13 -7.88 6.61
CA VAL A 165 -1.10 -8.26 7.65
C VAL A 165 -1.07 -9.76 7.85
N MET A 166 -0.76 -10.24 9.06
CA MET A 166 -0.77 -11.64 9.44
C MET A 166 -1.96 -11.89 10.38
N ASP A 167 -3.14 -11.94 9.82
CA ASP A 167 -4.40 -12.15 10.56
C ASP A 167 -4.91 -13.59 10.41
N ALA A 168 -6.19 -13.81 10.68
CA ALA A 168 -6.84 -15.12 10.80
C ALA A 168 -6.70 -16.02 9.55
N GLU A 169 -6.65 -15.46 8.34
CA GLU A 169 -6.40 -16.21 7.11
C GLU A 169 -4.91 -16.42 6.83
N GLY A 170 -4.02 -15.90 7.71
CA GLY A 170 -2.57 -15.96 7.56
C GLY A 170 -2.02 -14.97 6.54
N ALA A 171 -0.71 -15.02 6.32
CA ALA A 171 -0.02 -14.22 5.32
C ALA A 171 0.93 -15.08 4.48
N CYS A 172 1.07 -14.73 3.21
CA CYS A 172 2.03 -15.38 2.32
C CYS A 172 3.46 -15.04 2.78
N ALA A 173 4.23 -16.06 3.18
CA ALA A 173 5.61 -15.85 3.66
C ALA A 173 6.51 -15.16 2.62
N LYS A 174 6.21 -15.29 1.33
CA LYS A 174 6.95 -14.59 0.26
C LYS A 174 6.65 -13.11 0.18
N LEU A 175 5.56 -12.64 0.80
CA LEU A 175 5.23 -11.20 0.88
C LEU A 175 6.12 -10.46 1.88
N ILE A 176 6.56 -11.13 2.95
CA ILE A 176 7.29 -10.52 4.07
C ILE A 176 8.54 -9.73 3.63
N PRO A 177 9.41 -10.22 2.73
CA PRO A 177 10.57 -9.46 2.27
C PRO A 177 10.23 -8.18 1.48
N HIS A 178 8.98 -8.01 1.06
CA HIS A 178 8.49 -6.85 0.31
C HIS A 178 7.76 -5.85 1.21
N ALA A 179 7.52 -6.20 2.48
CA ALA A 179 6.87 -5.33 3.44
C ALA A 179 7.87 -4.47 4.22
N ASP A 180 7.51 -3.22 4.51
CA ASP A 180 8.24 -2.35 5.43
C ASP A 180 7.85 -2.65 6.88
N ILE A 181 6.60 -3.05 7.12
CA ILE A 181 6.05 -3.37 8.44
C ILE A 181 5.22 -4.65 8.36
N LEU A 182 5.29 -5.46 9.41
CA LEU A 182 4.43 -6.63 9.63
C LEU A 182 3.57 -6.39 10.86
N VAL A 183 2.25 -6.57 10.74
CA VAL A 183 1.27 -6.44 11.81
C VAL A 183 0.50 -7.74 12.02
N ARG A 184 -0.10 -7.92 13.21
CA ARG A 184 -0.82 -9.14 13.58
C ARG A 184 -2.30 -9.10 13.26
N SER A 185 -2.86 -7.90 12.98
CA SER A 185 -4.24 -7.74 12.54
C SER A 185 -4.38 -6.53 11.63
N MET A 186 -5.50 -6.49 10.91
CA MET A 186 -5.82 -5.35 10.05
C MET A 186 -6.05 -4.08 10.87
N GLU A 187 -6.68 -4.18 12.04
CA GLU A 187 -6.88 -3.06 12.95
C GLU A 187 -5.55 -2.43 13.36
N GLU A 188 -4.55 -3.25 13.75
CA GLU A 188 -3.21 -2.74 14.08
C GLU A 188 -2.59 -1.98 12.90
N GLY A 189 -2.70 -2.49 11.67
CA GLY A 189 -2.17 -1.85 10.47
C GLY A 189 -2.83 -0.50 10.18
N LEU A 190 -4.16 -0.43 10.25
CA LEU A 190 -4.91 0.81 10.03
C LEU A 190 -4.66 1.84 11.14
N GLU A 191 -4.57 1.39 12.40
CA GLU A 191 -4.25 2.25 13.52
C GLU A 191 -2.84 2.85 13.43
N MET A 192 -1.86 2.13 12.88
CA MET A 192 -0.52 2.67 12.66
C MET A 192 -0.56 3.90 11.74
N LEU A 193 -1.40 3.89 10.71
CA LEU A 193 -1.57 5.03 9.81
C LEU A 193 -2.28 6.21 10.49
N LEU A 194 -3.20 5.94 11.41
CA LEU A 194 -3.89 6.97 12.21
C LEU A 194 -3.01 7.59 13.29
N VAL A 195 -1.94 6.88 13.71
CA VAL A 195 -0.99 7.30 14.74
C VAL A 195 0.42 7.26 14.15
N PRO A 196 0.84 8.30 13.38
CA PRO A 196 2.11 8.31 12.64
C PRO A 196 3.36 8.00 13.48
N ASP A 197 3.34 8.32 14.77
CA ASP A 197 4.45 8.01 15.67
C ASP A 197 4.70 6.50 15.83
N ARG A 198 3.71 5.63 15.61
CA ARG A 198 3.89 4.16 15.61
C ARG A 198 4.74 3.72 14.42
N VAL A 199 4.44 4.22 13.21
CA VAL A 199 5.23 3.97 11.99
C VAL A 199 6.66 4.48 12.19
N ARG A 200 6.80 5.72 12.67
CA ARG A 200 8.09 6.34 12.97
C ARG A 200 8.90 5.53 13.99
N ALA A 201 8.27 5.05 15.07
CA ALA A 201 8.95 4.25 16.09
C ALA A 201 9.40 2.89 15.54
N THR A 202 8.64 2.28 14.64
CA THR A 202 8.95 0.97 14.05
C THR A 202 10.06 1.06 13.00
N LEU A 203 10.08 2.13 12.17
CA LEU A 203 11.01 2.25 11.05
C LEU A 203 12.28 3.05 11.37
N ARG A 204 12.38 3.68 12.55
CA ARG A 204 13.61 4.39 12.94
C ARG A 204 14.79 3.43 13.09
N SER A 205 15.95 3.83 12.62
CA SER A 205 17.25 3.15 12.82
C SER A 205 17.84 3.47 14.18
#